data_4b25ff9e39efb497add8838f11635a0a
#
_entry.id   4b25ff9e39efb497add8838f11635a0a
#
_cell.length_a   1.000
_cell.length_b   1.000
_cell.length_c   1.000
_cell.angle_alpha   90.00
_cell.angle_beta   90.00
_cell.angle_gamma   90.00
#
_symmetry.space_group_name_H-M   'P 1'
#
loop_
_entity.id
_entity.type
_entity.pdbx_description
1 polymer ?
#
loop_
_entity_poly.entity_id
_entity_poly.type
_entity_poly.pdbx_seq_one_letter_code
_entity_poly.pdbx_strand_id
1 'polypeptide(L)'
;YRLQSRNWRVSPLVDSPGLTLYVDGSCLGNQNVDASTPASWGLVVVIGDSGLGKGSGELTHEEAGPVVTSPGSPGHIGAEVGSNNTAELSGFAAALRWLLMEGGDGAAMIRADSTYAGNLASGVWKAKANRELVANVQALWDEVSALRPLSWSHVKAHRGHRWNERADHLAARHALGESPVPLTFWKPGQR
;
A
#
# COMPACT_ATOMS: atom_id res chain seq x y z
N TYR A 1 44.45 -40.58 -11.37
CA TYR A 1 44.01 -39.18 -11.18
C TYR A 1 42.58 -39.17 -10.63
N ARG A 2 42.47 -38.87 -9.32
CA ARG A 2 41.17 -38.71 -8.64
C ARG A 2 40.71 -37.26 -8.83
N LEU A 3 39.57 -37.03 -9.52
CA LEU A 3 38.85 -35.78 -9.54
C LEU A 3 38.20 -35.58 -8.17
N GLN A 4 38.67 -34.59 -7.42
CA GLN A 4 38.02 -34.12 -6.20
C GLN A 4 36.78 -33.29 -6.64
N SER A 5 35.59 -33.77 -6.34
CA SER A 5 34.34 -33.05 -6.43
C SER A 5 34.36 -31.89 -5.43
N ARG A 6 34.46 -30.67 -5.94
CA ARG A 6 34.23 -29.45 -5.13
C ARG A 6 32.75 -29.36 -4.79
N ASN A 7 32.43 -29.70 -3.55
CA ASN A 7 31.12 -29.37 -2.98
C ASN A 7 30.98 -27.83 -2.89
N TRP A 8 30.28 -27.24 -3.83
CA TRP A 8 29.75 -25.89 -3.67
C TRP A 8 28.66 -25.96 -2.61
N ARG A 9 28.97 -25.58 -1.38
CA ARG A 9 27.96 -25.24 -0.39
C ARG A 9 27.33 -23.95 -0.89
N VAL A 10 26.11 -24.04 -1.45
CA VAL A 10 25.23 -22.90 -1.61
C VAL A 10 24.99 -22.41 -0.19
N SER A 11 25.57 -21.27 0.17
CA SER A 11 25.18 -20.55 1.38
C SER A 11 23.67 -20.37 1.35
N PRO A 12 22.94 -20.64 2.45
CA PRO A 12 21.52 -20.30 2.46
C PRO A 12 21.44 -18.82 2.13
N LEU A 13 20.63 -18.49 1.11
CA LEU A 13 20.24 -17.12 0.82
C LEU A 13 19.78 -16.53 2.15
N VAL A 14 20.50 -15.56 2.65
CA VAL A 14 20.02 -14.74 3.77
C VAL A 14 18.75 -14.12 3.22
N ASP A 15 17.60 -14.59 3.70
CA ASP A 15 16.30 -13.99 3.33
C ASP A 15 16.44 -12.51 3.60
N SER A 16 16.44 -11.72 2.53
CA SER A 16 16.38 -10.27 2.66
C SER A 16 15.12 -9.96 3.48
N PRO A 17 15.23 -9.14 4.54
CA PRO A 17 14.06 -8.85 5.36
C PRO A 17 12.94 -8.37 4.45
N GLY A 18 11.78 -9.05 4.53
CA GLY A 18 10.65 -8.77 3.67
C GLY A 18 10.15 -7.33 3.85
N LEU A 19 9.68 -6.74 2.76
CA LEU A 19 9.02 -5.44 2.80
C LEU A 19 7.56 -5.62 3.19
N THR A 20 7.09 -4.80 4.13
CA THR A 20 5.67 -4.65 4.47
C THR A 20 5.23 -3.23 4.14
N LEU A 21 4.19 -3.11 3.31
CA LEU A 21 3.64 -1.84 2.88
C LEU A 21 2.23 -1.71 3.45
N TYR A 22 2.01 -0.72 4.32
CA TYR A 22 0.69 -0.43 4.86
C TYR A 22 0.03 0.66 4.04
N VAL A 23 -1.20 0.44 3.64
CA VAL A 23 -2.00 1.41 2.88
C VAL A 23 -3.34 1.64 3.54
N ASP A 24 -3.83 2.86 3.47
CA ASP A 24 -5.14 3.25 3.95
C ASP A 24 -5.70 4.38 3.09
N GLY A 25 -7.01 4.54 3.09
CA GLY A 25 -7.72 5.59 2.37
C GLY A 25 -8.55 6.46 3.32
N SER A 26 -8.70 7.73 2.95
CA SER A 26 -9.56 8.67 3.67
C SER A 26 -10.38 9.51 2.71
N CYS A 27 -11.63 9.77 3.04
CA CYS A 27 -12.53 10.60 2.26
C CYS A 27 -13.30 11.53 3.19
N LEU A 28 -13.35 12.80 2.85
CA LEU A 28 -14.13 13.78 3.58
C LEU A 28 -15.60 13.69 3.17
N GLY A 29 -16.46 13.29 4.10
CA GLY A 29 -17.92 13.23 3.84
C GLY A 29 -18.30 12.16 2.82
N ASN A 30 -17.97 10.90 3.08
CA ASN A 30 -18.19 9.74 2.19
C ASN A 30 -19.70 9.44 1.91
N GLN A 31 -20.48 10.47 1.69
CA GLN A 31 -21.89 10.41 1.27
C GLN A 31 -22.10 11.36 0.09
N ASN A 32 -22.84 10.91 -0.92
CA ASN A 32 -23.09 11.68 -2.16
C ASN A 32 -21.78 12.16 -2.80
N VAL A 33 -20.79 11.26 -2.90
CA VAL A 33 -19.46 11.55 -3.43
C VAL A 33 -19.50 11.84 -4.93
N ASP A 34 -18.63 12.73 -5.37
CA ASP A 34 -18.41 13.09 -6.78
C ASP A 34 -16.93 13.30 -7.08
N ALA A 35 -16.63 13.80 -8.27
CA ALA A 35 -15.26 14.06 -8.71
C ALA A 35 -14.55 15.14 -7.87
N SER A 36 -15.28 16.02 -7.18
CA SER A 36 -14.73 17.09 -6.36
C SER A 36 -14.57 16.71 -4.88
N THR A 37 -15.08 15.55 -4.47
CA THR A 37 -15.01 15.08 -3.09
C THR A 37 -13.55 14.81 -2.70
N PRO A 38 -13.00 15.49 -1.67
CA PRO A 38 -11.63 15.27 -1.24
C PRO A 38 -11.44 13.85 -0.69
N ALA A 39 -10.57 13.10 -1.34
CA ALA A 39 -10.17 11.77 -0.89
C ALA A 39 -8.67 11.60 -1.12
N SER A 40 -8.01 10.87 -0.25
CA SER A 40 -6.56 10.72 -0.23
C SER A 40 -6.17 9.34 0.26
N TRP A 41 -4.97 8.93 -0.07
CA TRP A 41 -4.36 7.68 0.37
C TRP A 41 -3.10 7.96 1.20
N GLY A 42 -2.75 7.02 2.05
CA GLY A 42 -1.51 6.98 2.80
C GLY A 42 -0.77 5.68 2.56
N LEU A 43 0.54 5.76 2.50
CA LEU A 43 1.48 4.64 2.32
C LEU A 43 2.57 4.71 3.38
N VAL A 44 2.85 3.58 4.00
CA VAL A 44 3.96 3.38 4.95
C VAL A 44 4.72 2.12 4.57
N VAL A 45 6.01 2.22 4.37
CA VAL A 45 6.88 1.09 3.99
C VAL A 45 7.83 0.76 5.14
N VAL A 46 7.84 -0.50 5.55
CA VAL A 46 8.60 -0.99 6.70
C VAL A 46 9.42 -2.21 6.33
N ILE A 47 10.66 -2.27 6.79
CA ILE A 47 11.53 -3.44 6.70
C ILE A 47 11.55 -4.14 8.06
N GLY A 48 11.43 -5.48 8.05
CA GLY A 48 11.54 -6.28 9.26
C GLY A 48 10.34 -6.19 10.21
N ASP A 49 9.15 -5.87 9.69
CA ASP A 49 7.93 -5.90 10.48
C ASP A 49 7.56 -7.33 10.88
N SER A 50 7.27 -7.53 12.17
CA SER A 50 6.87 -8.84 12.70
C SER A 50 5.43 -9.25 12.34
N GLY A 51 4.64 -8.32 11.81
CA GLY A 51 3.21 -8.53 11.56
C GLY A 51 2.31 -8.53 12.81
N LEU A 52 2.88 -8.35 14.00
CA LEU A 52 2.13 -8.37 15.27
C LEU A 52 1.45 -7.03 15.61
N GLY A 53 1.60 -6.01 14.75
CA GLY A 53 0.95 -4.71 14.92
C GLY A 53 1.58 -3.78 15.96
N LYS A 54 2.67 -4.19 16.60
CA LYS A 54 3.33 -3.41 17.66
C LYS A 54 4.32 -2.36 17.16
N GLY A 55 4.41 -2.17 15.83
CA GLY A 55 5.31 -1.22 15.22
C GLY A 55 6.76 -1.66 15.23
N SER A 56 7.01 -2.98 15.16
CA SER A 56 8.34 -3.52 14.89
C SER A 56 8.79 -3.19 13.48
N GLY A 57 10.08 -3.30 13.23
CA GLY A 57 10.69 -2.98 11.95
C GLY A 57 11.10 -1.51 11.85
N GLU A 58 11.69 -1.18 10.73
CA GLU A 58 12.22 0.14 10.43
C GLU A 58 11.39 0.80 9.32
N LEU A 59 10.89 2.00 9.58
CA LEU A 59 10.24 2.83 8.58
C LEU A 59 11.26 3.29 7.54
N THR A 60 11.06 2.92 6.27
CA THR A 60 11.94 3.30 5.17
C THR A 60 11.34 4.37 4.28
N HIS A 61 10.02 4.43 4.17
CA HIS A 61 9.32 5.42 3.36
C HIS A 61 7.90 5.65 3.90
N GLU A 62 7.44 6.89 3.83
CA GLU A 62 6.04 7.24 4.02
C GLU A 62 5.62 8.31 3.00
N GLU A 63 4.40 8.21 2.52
CA GLU A 63 3.85 9.11 1.51
C GLU A 63 2.34 9.21 1.65
N ALA A 64 1.78 10.31 1.22
CA ALA A 64 0.35 10.50 1.03
C ALA A 64 0.09 11.24 -0.27
N GLY A 65 -1.07 11.01 -0.86
CA GLY A 65 -1.46 11.69 -2.07
C GLY A 65 -2.97 11.72 -2.28
N PRO A 66 -3.43 12.59 -3.20
CA PRO A 66 -4.85 12.69 -3.50
C PRO A 66 -5.33 11.53 -4.38
N VAL A 67 -6.63 11.24 -4.30
CA VAL A 67 -7.34 10.56 -5.37
C VAL A 67 -7.51 11.53 -6.53
N VAL A 68 -6.90 11.25 -7.68
CA VAL A 68 -6.99 12.09 -8.87
C VAL A 68 -8.16 11.65 -9.72
N THR A 69 -9.17 12.51 -9.85
CA THR A 69 -10.43 12.21 -10.56
C THR A 69 -10.52 12.85 -11.94
N SER A 70 -9.62 13.79 -12.26
CA SER A 70 -9.61 14.48 -13.54
C SER A 70 -8.85 13.70 -14.61
N PRO A 71 -9.51 13.19 -15.66
CA PRO A 71 -8.83 12.53 -16.77
C PRO A 71 -7.75 13.44 -17.39
N GLY A 72 -6.59 12.87 -17.73
CA GLY A 72 -5.47 13.62 -18.29
C GLY A 72 -4.60 14.37 -17.28
N SER A 73 -5.01 14.46 -16.00
CA SER A 73 -4.15 15.01 -14.95
C SER A 73 -3.06 14.00 -14.56
N PRO A 74 -1.85 14.49 -14.21
CA PRO A 74 -0.81 13.61 -13.67
C PRO A 74 -1.32 12.82 -12.47
N GLY A 75 -1.05 11.51 -12.47
CA GLY A 75 -1.50 10.61 -11.39
C GLY A 75 -2.92 10.08 -11.54
N HIS A 76 -3.71 10.50 -12.55
CA HIS A 76 -5.01 9.89 -12.83
C HIS A 76 -4.83 8.43 -13.27
N ILE A 77 -5.54 7.54 -12.61
CA ILE A 77 -5.50 6.08 -12.85
C ILE A 77 -6.90 5.47 -12.99
N GLY A 78 -7.88 6.28 -13.38
CA GLY A 78 -9.25 5.83 -13.66
C GLY A 78 -10.25 6.03 -12.51
N ALA A 79 -9.90 6.78 -11.47
CA ALA A 79 -10.88 7.16 -10.45
C ALA A 79 -11.82 8.25 -11.00
N GLU A 80 -13.13 8.02 -10.90
CA GLU A 80 -14.15 8.98 -11.35
C GLU A 80 -14.64 9.89 -10.21
N VAL A 81 -14.57 9.41 -8.99
CA VAL A 81 -15.02 10.12 -7.78
C VAL A 81 -14.00 9.98 -6.65
N GLY A 82 -14.01 10.94 -5.72
CA GLY A 82 -13.33 10.79 -4.43
C GLY A 82 -14.23 10.04 -3.45
N SER A 83 -13.80 8.86 -3.00
CA SER A 83 -14.52 8.04 -2.02
C SER A 83 -13.54 7.23 -1.18
N ASN A 84 -14.00 6.61 -0.09
CA ASN A 84 -13.15 5.69 0.65
C ASN A 84 -12.64 4.56 -0.25
N ASN A 85 -13.51 3.98 -1.08
CA ASN A 85 -13.11 2.87 -1.96
C ASN A 85 -12.05 3.26 -2.99
N THR A 86 -12.19 4.45 -3.62
CA THR A 86 -11.20 4.94 -4.58
C THR A 86 -9.89 5.35 -3.89
N ALA A 87 -9.95 5.85 -2.66
CA ALA A 87 -8.79 6.17 -1.85
C ALA A 87 -7.99 4.89 -1.48
N GLU A 88 -8.68 3.85 -1.02
CA GLU A 88 -8.07 2.55 -0.71
C GLU A 88 -7.40 1.92 -1.94
N LEU A 89 -8.08 1.88 -3.08
CA LEU A 89 -7.51 1.37 -4.33
C LEU A 89 -6.31 2.21 -4.80
N SER A 90 -6.38 3.54 -4.64
CA SER A 90 -5.25 4.44 -4.96
C SER A 90 -4.06 4.19 -4.04
N GLY A 91 -4.29 3.84 -2.77
CA GLY A 91 -3.25 3.41 -1.83
C GLY A 91 -2.54 2.14 -2.30
N PHE A 92 -3.28 1.14 -2.77
CA PHE A 92 -2.68 -0.05 -3.40
C PHE A 92 -1.85 0.33 -4.63
N ALA A 93 -2.36 1.21 -5.51
CA ALA A 93 -1.59 1.68 -6.67
C ALA A 93 -0.29 2.39 -6.26
N ALA A 94 -0.32 3.22 -5.22
CA ALA A 94 0.86 3.89 -4.69
C ALA A 94 1.90 2.90 -4.18
N ALA A 95 1.49 1.89 -3.41
CA ALA A 95 2.36 0.83 -2.93
C ALA A 95 3.01 0.03 -4.07
N LEU A 96 2.21 -0.36 -5.06
CA LEU A 96 2.69 -1.11 -6.23
C LEU A 96 3.67 -0.29 -7.07
N ARG A 97 3.40 0.99 -7.31
CA ARG A 97 4.31 1.92 -8.00
C ARG A 97 5.61 2.10 -7.23
N TRP A 98 5.52 2.24 -5.91
CA TRP A 98 6.72 2.33 -5.08
C TRP A 98 7.60 1.07 -5.23
N LEU A 99 7.01 -0.13 -5.20
CA LEU A 99 7.73 -1.39 -5.41
C LEU A 99 8.40 -1.48 -6.79
N LEU A 100 7.77 -0.95 -7.84
CA LEU A 100 8.36 -0.90 -9.18
C LEU A 100 9.52 0.10 -9.27
N MET A 101 9.43 1.24 -8.59
CA MET A 101 10.43 2.31 -8.65
C MET A 101 11.65 2.03 -7.78
N GLU A 102 11.45 1.56 -6.56
CA GLU A 102 12.53 1.30 -5.60
C GLU A 102 13.26 -0.02 -5.89
N GLY A 103 12.64 -0.87 -6.68
CA GLY A 103 13.27 -2.10 -7.15
C GLY A 103 13.37 -3.19 -6.09
N GLY A 104 14.28 -4.14 -6.36
CA GLY A 104 14.46 -5.33 -5.54
C GLY A 104 13.50 -6.46 -5.92
N ASP A 105 13.92 -7.68 -5.59
CA ASP A 105 13.25 -8.93 -5.92
C ASP A 105 12.76 -9.70 -4.68
N GLY A 106 13.05 -9.17 -3.48
CA GLY A 106 12.63 -9.76 -2.22
C GLY A 106 11.11 -9.72 -2.04
N ALA A 107 10.57 -10.64 -1.25
CA ALA A 107 9.14 -10.72 -0.98
C ALA A 107 8.57 -9.41 -0.43
N ALA A 108 7.38 -9.03 -0.88
CA ALA A 108 6.64 -7.87 -0.40
C ALA A 108 5.22 -8.27 -0.01
N MET A 109 4.73 -7.67 1.07
CA MET A 109 3.36 -7.83 1.56
C MET A 109 2.70 -6.47 1.71
N ILE A 110 1.55 -6.28 1.06
CA ILE A 110 0.71 -5.11 1.28
C ILE A 110 -0.29 -5.44 2.38
N ARG A 111 -0.44 -4.56 3.37
CA ARG A 111 -1.39 -4.70 4.46
C ARG A 111 -2.38 -3.54 4.46
N ALA A 112 -3.66 -3.86 4.51
CA ALA A 112 -4.75 -2.89 4.47
C ALA A 112 -5.93 -3.37 5.31
N ASP A 113 -6.75 -2.47 5.77
CA ASP A 113 -8.00 -2.82 6.46
C ASP A 113 -9.20 -2.93 5.50
N SER A 114 -9.03 -2.55 4.24
CA SER A 114 -10.03 -2.71 3.20
C SER A 114 -9.94 -4.07 2.51
N THR A 115 -10.80 -5.00 2.90
CA THR A 115 -10.97 -6.28 2.19
C THR A 115 -11.43 -6.07 0.74
N TYR A 116 -12.24 -5.04 0.50
CA TYR A 116 -12.68 -4.65 -0.85
C TYR A 116 -11.49 -4.33 -1.74
N ALA A 117 -10.65 -3.40 -1.32
CA ALA A 117 -9.50 -2.96 -2.12
C ALA A 117 -8.48 -4.09 -2.32
N GLY A 118 -8.16 -4.86 -1.27
CA GLY A 118 -7.19 -5.94 -1.36
C GLY A 118 -7.62 -7.06 -2.31
N ASN A 119 -8.87 -7.50 -2.24
CA ASN A 119 -9.38 -8.54 -3.13
C ASN A 119 -9.54 -8.07 -4.59
N LEU A 120 -9.87 -6.80 -4.82
CA LEU A 120 -9.92 -6.24 -6.16
C LEU A 120 -8.52 -6.04 -6.73
N ALA A 121 -7.59 -5.48 -5.98
CA ALA A 121 -6.22 -5.23 -6.42
C ALA A 121 -5.50 -6.54 -6.79
N SER A 122 -5.68 -7.59 -6.00
CA SER A 122 -5.08 -8.91 -6.23
C SER A 122 -5.80 -9.77 -7.27
N GLY A 123 -6.91 -9.29 -7.84
CA GLY A 123 -7.68 -10.03 -8.84
C GLY A 123 -8.56 -11.16 -8.30
N VAL A 124 -8.66 -11.31 -6.96
CA VAL A 124 -9.54 -12.31 -6.33
C VAL A 124 -11.02 -12.00 -6.61
N TRP A 125 -11.37 -10.71 -6.60
CA TRP A 125 -12.71 -10.26 -6.95
C TRP A 125 -12.75 -9.57 -8.30
N LYS A 126 -13.91 -9.63 -8.95
CA LYS A 126 -14.19 -8.87 -10.17
C LYS A 126 -14.87 -7.56 -9.82
N ALA A 127 -14.44 -6.48 -10.48
CA ALA A 127 -14.99 -5.14 -10.28
C ALA A 127 -16.43 -5.04 -10.80
N LYS A 128 -17.34 -4.56 -9.94
CA LYS A 128 -18.69 -4.14 -10.30
C LYS A 128 -18.77 -2.63 -10.50
N ALA A 129 -17.95 -1.88 -9.77
CA ALA A 129 -17.77 -0.43 -9.83
C ALA A 129 -16.29 -0.10 -9.91
N ASN A 130 -15.92 1.16 -10.18
CA ASN A 130 -14.53 1.62 -10.29
C ASN A 130 -13.70 0.78 -11.28
N ARG A 131 -14.31 0.34 -12.37
CA ARG A 131 -13.74 -0.69 -13.27
C ARG A 131 -12.41 -0.29 -13.87
N GLU A 132 -12.27 0.96 -14.32
CA GLU A 132 -11.02 1.46 -14.91
C GLU A 132 -9.92 1.52 -13.85
N LEU A 133 -10.21 2.11 -12.70
CA LEU A 133 -9.28 2.16 -11.57
C LEU A 133 -8.81 0.75 -11.16
N VAL A 134 -9.75 -0.18 -10.99
CA VAL A 134 -9.42 -1.57 -10.63
C VAL A 134 -8.56 -2.23 -11.70
N ALA A 135 -8.89 -2.07 -12.98
CA ALA A 135 -8.11 -2.65 -14.08
C ALA A 135 -6.65 -2.15 -14.07
N ASN A 136 -6.45 -0.86 -13.83
CA ASN A 136 -5.12 -0.27 -13.74
C ASN A 136 -4.35 -0.74 -12.49
N VAL A 137 -5.02 -0.88 -11.35
CA VAL A 137 -4.40 -1.43 -10.13
C VAL A 137 -4.03 -2.91 -10.31
N GLN A 138 -4.88 -3.71 -10.94
CA GLN A 138 -4.58 -5.11 -11.28
C GLN A 138 -3.40 -5.23 -12.25
N ALA A 139 -3.29 -4.35 -13.25
CA ALA A 139 -2.14 -4.33 -14.15
C ALA A 139 -0.83 -4.06 -13.39
N LEU A 140 -0.84 -3.12 -12.44
CA LEU A 140 0.31 -2.87 -11.57
C LEU A 140 0.62 -4.08 -10.67
N TRP A 141 -0.40 -4.74 -10.13
CA TRP A 141 -0.22 -5.96 -9.33
C TRP A 141 0.46 -7.06 -10.13
N ASP A 142 0.00 -7.31 -11.34
CA ASP A 142 0.57 -8.32 -12.23
C ASP A 142 2.02 -8.00 -12.59
N GLU A 143 2.33 -6.72 -12.87
CA GLU A 143 3.68 -6.26 -13.17
C GLU A 143 4.63 -6.48 -11.98
N VAL A 144 4.24 -6.10 -10.75
CA VAL A 144 5.04 -6.34 -9.55
C VAL A 144 5.20 -7.84 -9.28
N SER A 145 4.13 -8.62 -9.42
CA SER A 145 4.13 -10.06 -9.17
C SER A 145 5.04 -10.83 -10.14
N ALA A 146 5.27 -10.30 -11.34
CA ALA A 146 6.22 -10.86 -12.31
C ALA A 146 7.68 -10.65 -11.88
N LEU A 147 7.96 -9.69 -11.00
CA LEU A 147 9.31 -9.31 -10.57
C LEU A 147 9.67 -9.86 -9.18
N ARG A 148 8.67 -10.09 -8.32
CA ARG A 148 8.89 -10.49 -6.93
C ARG A 148 7.69 -11.22 -6.34
N PRO A 149 7.88 -12.07 -5.30
CA PRO A 149 6.76 -12.61 -4.53
C PRO A 149 5.96 -11.45 -3.90
N LEU A 150 4.68 -11.38 -4.23
CA LEU A 150 3.75 -10.36 -3.76
C LEU A 150 2.53 -10.99 -3.13
N SER A 151 2.12 -10.47 -1.99
CA SER A 151 0.91 -10.88 -1.29
C SER A 151 0.24 -9.69 -0.62
N TRP A 152 -1.01 -9.85 -0.18
CA TRP A 152 -1.65 -8.89 0.69
C TRP A 152 -2.32 -9.59 1.87
N SER A 153 -2.49 -8.87 2.97
CA SER A 153 -3.21 -9.37 4.13
C SER A 153 -4.06 -8.27 4.77
N HIS A 154 -5.22 -8.68 5.28
CA HIS A 154 -6.11 -7.80 6.00
C HIS A 154 -5.56 -7.45 7.39
N VAL A 155 -5.70 -6.19 7.78
CA VAL A 155 -5.44 -5.67 9.12
C VAL A 155 -6.75 -5.19 9.72
N LYS A 156 -6.97 -5.40 11.02
CA LYS A 156 -8.14 -4.81 11.69
C LYS A 156 -7.92 -3.33 11.91
N ALA A 157 -8.80 -2.50 11.36
CA ALA A 157 -8.80 -1.05 11.58
C ALA A 157 -8.86 -0.69 13.07
N HIS A 158 -8.20 0.40 13.45
CA HIS A 158 -8.25 1.01 14.78
C HIS A 158 -8.04 0.03 15.96
N ARG A 159 -7.13 -0.92 15.81
CA ARG A 159 -6.77 -1.92 16.82
C ARG A 159 -5.35 -1.75 17.36
N GLY A 160 -4.76 -0.57 17.22
CA GLY A 160 -3.41 -0.28 17.69
C GLY A 160 -2.30 -0.85 16.81
N HIS A 161 -2.61 -1.22 15.56
CA HIS A 161 -1.61 -1.55 14.56
C HIS A 161 -0.86 -0.30 14.12
N ARG A 162 0.30 -0.06 14.73
CA ARG A 162 1.05 1.19 14.59
C ARG A 162 1.17 1.68 13.14
N TRP A 163 1.63 0.83 12.24
CA TRP A 163 1.89 1.24 10.87
C TRP A 163 0.64 1.42 10.03
N ASN A 164 -0.41 0.61 10.30
CA ASN A 164 -1.72 0.84 9.66
C ASN A 164 -2.33 2.17 10.11
N GLU A 165 -2.29 2.46 11.40
CA GLU A 165 -2.78 3.74 11.93
C GLU A 165 -1.92 4.93 11.47
N ARG A 166 -0.63 4.71 11.16
CA ARG A 166 0.19 5.74 10.53
C ARG A 166 -0.26 6.01 9.09
N ALA A 167 -0.60 4.98 8.31
CA ALA A 167 -1.15 5.16 6.97
C ALA A 167 -2.51 5.89 7.00
N ASP A 168 -3.41 5.54 7.94
CA ASP A 168 -4.68 6.28 8.18
C ASP A 168 -4.40 7.75 8.49
N HIS A 169 -3.47 8.04 9.40
CA HIS A 169 -3.08 9.42 9.75
C HIS A 169 -2.59 10.21 8.51
N LEU A 170 -1.72 9.62 7.70
CA LEU A 170 -1.21 10.26 6.49
C LEU A 170 -2.34 10.58 5.50
N ALA A 171 -3.23 9.61 5.25
CA ALA A 171 -4.38 9.77 4.38
C ALA A 171 -5.33 10.85 4.89
N ALA A 172 -5.70 10.81 6.17
CA ALA A 172 -6.63 11.75 6.78
C ALA A 172 -6.10 13.20 6.76
N ARG A 173 -4.83 13.41 7.12
CA ARG A 173 -4.22 14.76 7.10
C ARG A 173 -4.13 15.30 5.68
N HIS A 174 -3.75 14.46 4.72
CA HIS A 174 -3.69 14.89 3.34
C HIS A 174 -5.08 15.28 2.80
N ALA A 175 -6.13 14.53 3.12
CA ALA A 175 -7.50 14.86 2.72
C ALA A 175 -7.97 16.21 3.30
N LEU A 176 -7.48 16.58 4.48
CA LEU A 176 -7.76 17.89 5.11
C LEU A 176 -6.87 19.02 4.59
N GLY A 177 -5.88 18.72 3.73
CA GLY A 177 -4.88 19.71 3.29
C GLY A 177 -3.87 20.08 4.38
N GLU A 178 -3.68 19.20 5.36
CA GLU A 178 -2.81 19.41 6.52
C GLU A 178 -1.55 18.56 6.42
N SER A 179 -0.45 19.07 6.99
CA SER A 179 0.78 18.27 7.12
C SER A 179 0.61 17.17 8.18
N PRO A 180 1.19 15.98 7.97
CA PRO A 180 1.18 14.94 8.98
C PRO A 180 1.99 15.35 10.21
N VAL A 181 1.58 14.88 11.37
CA VAL A 181 2.39 15.00 12.59
C VAL A 181 3.68 14.22 12.38
N PRO A 182 4.86 14.81 12.64
CA PRO A 182 6.12 14.09 12.53
C PRO A 182 6.11 12.80 13.35
N LEU A 183 6.66 11.71 12.81
CA LEU A 183 6.62 10.39 13.42
C LEU A 183 7.15 10.37 14.88
N THR A 184 8.12 11.24 15.16
CA THR A 184 8.72 11.40 16.51
C THR A 184 7.68 11.82 17.57
N PHE A 185 6.67 12.61 17.18
CA PHE A 185 5.65 13.14 18.08
C PHE A 185 4.29 12.43 17.90
N TRP A 186 4.13 11.69 16.81
CA TRP A 186 2.89 11.00 16.51
C TRP A 186 2.75 9.73 17.36
N LYS A 187 1.51 9.45 17.76
CA LYS A 187 1.14 8.21 18.48
C LYS A 187 -0.06 7.57 17.80
N PRO A 188 -0.16 6.22 17.80
CA PRO A 188 -1.36 5.52 17.36
C PRO A 188 -2.62 6.10 18.01
N GLY A 189 -3.73 6.19 17.22
CA GLY A 189 -4.98 6.81 17.64
C GLY A 189 -5.07 8.32 17.39
N GLN A 190 -4.02 8.97 16.89
CA GLN A 190 -4.06 10.37 16.45
C GLN A 190 -4.36 10.41 14.95
N ARG A 191 -5.49 10.99 14.58
CA ARG A 191 -5.88 11.33 13.21
C ARG A 191 -5.49 12.75 12.83
#